data_913a700f01a914b79dcfd048fa722c34
#
_entry.id   913a700f01a914b79dcfd048fa722c34
#
_cell.length_a   1.000
_cell.length_b   1.000
_cell.length_c   1.000
_cell.angle_alpha   90.00
_cell.angle_beta   90.00
_cell.angle_gamma   90.00
#
_symmetry.space_group_name_H-M   'P 1'
#
loop_
_entity.id
_entity.type
_entity.pdbx_description
1 polymer ?
#
loop_
_entity_poly.entity_id
_entity_poly.type
_entity_poly.pdbx_seq_one_letter_code
_entity_poly.pdbx_strand_id
1 'polypeptide(L)'
;MRVLWTSPHCRPDWLDRLGEESQGGQTVVMNKLPHALVRLDPEIHIDIFTRLQDDDAHGDTQMKYLDDDPRVRLIRLPAGPTDRYLPKEVLYGEPLAEFVRRLMQFSAKEGLRYDLLHGHYADGWEVTTTAKARWSHHPPALLTTHSLGKRKREDGLQRGEGMPKELDARYNFPVRIASEERSLTMADRILPLSTPEAEYLFDHYEAVPPDDKRVTVVSNGIDPADFPPPPAGTREQVRQELNVDDDEFLLVIPSRVDPRKGQENMVRAIIRERSKFEESACRLLLLAWPSQPTDYTVQLRDLIAGHDLEDRVIIHPPVPHEEMPGFFAAADGVALPSQEYFSIVMLEAMLLECPLIASVHGGSRDVIRDRINGYLVDHNNVDQLANATIRLLNMDEEARQEMGRRARQTILASYTWNQIAHQLLGIYQNVV
;
A
#
# COMPACT_ATOMS: atom_id res chain seq x y z
N MET A 1 -9.68 -6.73 -26.00
CA MET A 1 -10.51 -6.25 -24.86
C MET A 1 -10.08 -4.85 -24.48
N ARG A 2 -11.01 -3.90 -24.30
CA ARG A 2 -10.70 -2.56 -23.80
C ARG A 2 -11.23 -2.37 -22.39
N VAL A 3 -10.35 -2.06 -21.48
CA VAL A 3 -10.64 -1.92 -20.05
C VAL A 3 -10.51 -0.46 -19.63
N LEU A 4 -11.49 0.04 -18.90
CA LEU A 4 -11.43 1.34 -18.25
C LEU A 4 -11.02 1.18 -16.80
N TRP A 5 -9.95 1.87 -16.37
CA TRP A 5 -9.56 2.00 -14.98
C TRP A 5 -9.86 3.39 -14.45
N THR A 6 -10.36 3.49 -13.23
CA THR A 6 -10.65 4.79 -12.59
C THR A 6 -10.03 4.90 -11.21
N SER A 7 -9.36 6.00 -10.98
CA SER A 7 -8.88 6.43 -9.67
C SER A 7 -8.66 7.95 -9.66
N PRO A 8 -9.69 8.76 -9.39
CA PRO A 8 -9.62 10.21 -9.54
C PRO A 8 -8.49 10.88 -8.76
N HIS A 9 -8.17 10.40 -7.54
CA HIS A 9 -7.13 11.02 -6.71
C HIS A 9 -5.70 10.54 -7.03
N CYS A 10 -5.53 9.43 -7.77
CA CYS A 10 -4.23 8.79 -7.98
C CYS A 10 -3.43 9.46 -9.11
N ARG A 11 -2.10 9.40 -8.99
CA ARG A 11 -1.12 9.86 -10.00
C ARG A 11 -0.21 8.67 -10.39
N PRO A 12 -0.64 7.81 -11.32
CA PRO A 12 0.11 6.60 -11.71
C PRO A 12 1.50 6.87 -12.27
N ASP A 13 1.74 8.07 -12.78
CA ASP A 13 2.99 8.53 -13.37
C ASP A 13 3.97 9.19 -12.39
N TRP A 14 3.67 9.18 -11.08
CA TRP A 14 4.51 9.77 -10.03
C TRP A 14 5.22 8.70 -9.17
N LEU A 15 5.84 7.72 -9.81
CA LEU A 15 6.59 6.69 -9.09
C LEU A 15 7.83 7.23 -8.37
N ASP A 16 8.41 8.29 -8.88
CA ASP A 16 9.52 9.03 -8.28
C ASP A 16 9.15 9.83 -7.01
N ARG A 17 7.84 9.96 -6.72
CA ARG A 17 7.29 10.66 -5.56
C ARG A 17 6.63 9.75 -4.54
N LEU A 18 6.98 8.49 -4.53
CA LEU A 18 6.46 7.54 -3.53
C LEU A 18 6.85 8.00 -2.12
N GLY A 19 5.85 7.99 -1.21
CA GLY A 19 6.02 8.48 0.16
C GLY A 19 5.52 9.91 0.39
N GLU A 20 5.30 10.71 -0.64
CA GLU A 20 4.59 11.99 -0.54
C GLU A 20 3.10 11.80 -0.20
N GLU A 21 2.40 12.88 0.08
CA GLU A 21 0.95 12.83 0.38
C GLU A 21 0.19 12.21 -0.81
N SER A 22 -0.65 11.23 -0.52
CA SER A 22 -1.44 10.46 -1.49
C SER A 22 -0.65 9.60 -2.50
N GLN A 23 0.68 9.51 -2.38
CA GLN A 23 1.50 8.64 -3.20
C GLN A 23 1.97 7.44 -2.39
N GLY A 24 1.50 6.26 -2.72
CA GLY A 24 1.78 5.03 -1.98
C GLY A 24 1.56 3.78 -2.84
N GLY A 25 1.29 2.67 -2.21
CA GLY A 25 1.12 1.37 -2.89
C GLY A 25 0.11 1.39 -4.04
N GLN A 26 -0.95 2.20 -3.96
CA GLN A 26 -1.91 2.33 -5.05
C GLN A 26 -1.30 2.94 -6.32
N THR A 27 -0.40 3.93 -6.20
CA THR A 27 0.33 4.51 -7.34
C THR A 27 1.13 3.43 -8.07
N VAL A 28 1.80 2.55 -7.32
CA VAL A 28 2.56 1.43 -7.88
C VAL A 28 1.62 0.46 -8.61
N VAL A 29 0.49 0.08 -8.00
CA VAL A 29 -0.51 -0.80 -8.63
C VAL A 29 -1.02 -0.20 -9.94
N MET A 30 -1.41 1.07 -9.93
CA MET A 30 -1.99 1.78 -11.09
C MET A 30 -0.98 1.98 -12.23
N ASN A 31 0.32 1.90 -11.94
CA ASN A 31 1.38 1.91 -12.95
C ASN A 31 1.74 0.49 -13.42
N LYS A 32 2.12 -0.39 -12.50
CA LYS A 32 2.77 -1.68 -12.82
C LYS A 32 1.81 -2.75 -13.31
N LEU A 33 0.63 -2.87 -12.71
CA LEU A 33 -0.30 -3.96 -13.04
C LEU A 33 -0.91 -3.82 -14.46
N PRO A 34 -1.25 -2.62 -14.98
CA PRO A 34 -1.67 -2.47 -16.37
C PRO A 34 -0.61 -2.96 -17.37
N HIS A 35 0.67 -2.62 -17.14
CA HIS A 35 1.76 -3.09 -18.00
C HIS A 35 1.95 -4.61 -17.94
N ALA A 36 1.77 -5.22 -16.76
CA ALA A 36 1.81 -6.67 -16.63
C ALA A 36 0.66 -7.34 -17.40
N LEU A 37 -0.55 -6.78 -17.36
CA LEU A 37 -1.71 -7.27 -18.10
C LEU A 37 -1.51 -7.23 -19.63
N VAL A 38 -1.04 -6.09 -20.16
CA VAL A 38 -0.83 -5.95 -21.61
C VAL A 38 0.37 -6.76 -22.13
N ARG A 39 1.32 -7.10 -21.26
CA ARG A 39 2.39 -8.07 -21.60
C ARG A 39 1.86 -9.50 -21.73
N LEU A 40 0.87 -9.89 -20.90
CA LEU A 40 0.27 -11.22 -20.95
C LEU A 40 -0.71 -11.40 -22.10
N ASP A 41 -1.48 -10.37 -22.40
CA ASP A 41 -2.45 -10.37 -23.51
C ASP A 41 -2.28 -9.12 -24.34
N PRO A 42 -1.61 -9.21 -25.53
CA PRO A 42 -1.35 -8.06 -26.40
C PRO A 42 -2.61 -7.38 -26.95
N GLU A 43 -3.77 -8.04 -26.91
CA GLU A 43 -5.04 -7.50 -27.39
C GLU A 43 -5.77 -6.65 -26.33
N ILE A 44 -5.23 -6.58 -25.10
CA ILE A 44 -5.76 -5.71 -24.05
C ILE A 44 -5.27 -4.28 -24.22
N HIS A 45 -6.22 -3.35 -24.11
CA HIS A 45 -5.96 -1.91 -24.02
C HIS A 45 -6.56 -1.38 -22.73
N ILE A 46 -5.78 -0.61 -21.98
CA ILE A 46 -6.19 -0.06 -20.67
C ILE A 46 -6.15 1.46 -20.73
N ASP A 47 -7.29 2.07 -20.47
CA ASP A 47 -7.43 3.51 -20.32
C ASP A 47 -7.59 3.85 -18.84
N ILE A 48 -6.59 4.51 -18.27
CA ILE A 48 -6.56 4.92 -16.85
C ILE A 48 -7.04 6.36 -16.75
N PHE A 49 -8.18 6.57 -16.08
CA PHE A 49 -8.74 7.89 -15.88
C PHE A 49 -8.45 8.40 -14.47
N THR A 50 -7.77 9.54 -14.40
CA THR A 50 -7.47 10.28 -13.17
C THR A 50 -7.92 11.72 -13.28
N ARG A 51 -7.96 12.43 -12.17
CA ARG A 51 -8.26 13.85 -12.16
C ARG A 51 -7.01 14.65 -12.53
N LEU A 52 -7.20 15.71 -13.33
CA LEU A 52 -6.18 16.72 -13.55
C LEU A 52 -5.99 17.51 -12.24
N GLN A 53 -4.76 17.60 -11.77
CA GLN A 53 -4.39 18.28 -10.50
C GLN A 53 -2.93 18.68 -10.51
N ASP A 54 -2.61 19.76 -9.77
CA ASP A 54 -1.26 20.32 -9.65
C ASP A 54 -0.58 20.54 -11.00
N ASP A 55 -1.35 21.07 -11.96
CA ASP A 55 -0.88 21.24 -13.31
C ASP A 55 -1.15 22.67 -13.78
N ASP A 56 -0.16 23.26 -14.43
CA ASP A 56 -0.28 24.57 -15.11
C ASP A 56 -1.18 24.52 -16.37
N ALA A 57 -1.68 23.34 -16.70
CA ALA A 57 -2.60 23.16 -17.83
C ALA A 57 -3.94 23.88 -17.58
N HIS A 58 -4.35 24.67 -18.53
CA HIS A 58 -5.53 25.55 -18.48
C HIS A 58 -6.88 24.80 -18.46
N GLY A 59 -6.99 23.72 -17.66
CA GLY A 59 -8.24 22.99 -17.47
C GLY A 59 -8.65 22.08 -18.63
N ASP A 60 -7.77 21.79 -19.57
CA ASP A 60 -8.03 20.88 -20.67
C ASP A 60 -7.71 19.42 -20.30
N THR A 61 -8.43 18.49 -20.93
CA THR A 61 -8.12 17.06 -20.82
C THR A 61 -6.73 16.76 -21.35
N GLN A 62 -5.92 16.10 -20.53
CA GLN A 62 -4.58 15.64 -20.93
C GLN A 62 -4.59 14.13 -21.18
N MET A 63 -3.83 13.69 -22.15
CA MET A 63 -3.62 12.27 -22.45
C MET A 63 -2.16 12.01 -22.77
N LYS A 64 -1.63 10.94 -22.20
CA LYS A 64 -0.32 10.38 -22.56
C LYS A 64 -0.34 8.85 -22.51
N TYR A 65 0.62 8.23 -23.15
CA TYR A 65 0.90 6.82 -22.94
C TYR A 65 1.75 6.67 -21.67
N LEU A 66 1.41 5.69 -20.85
CA LEU A 66 2.17 5.42 -19.62
C LEU A 66 3.38 4.55 -20.03
N ASP A 67 4.58 4.97 -19.62
CA ASP A 67 5.86 4.35 -19.96
C ASP A 67 6.00 4.03 -21.48
N ASP A 68 5.45 4.92 -22.33
CA ASP A 68 5.46 4.83 -23.79
C ASP A 68 4.78 3.57 -24.38
N ASP A 69 4.01 2.81 -23.60
CA ASP A 69 3.22 1.68 -24.10
C ASP A 69 1.88 2.18 -24.72
N PRO A 70 1.67 2.03 -26.04
CA PRO A 70 0.46 2.55 -26.71
C PRO A 70 -0.83 1.86 -26.25
N ARG A 71 -0.73 0.76 -25.51
CA ARG A 71 -1.88 0.02 -24.99
C ARG A 71 -2.32 0.49 -23.60
N VAL A 72 -1.49 1.30 -22.91
CA VAL A 72 -1.78 1.84 -21.59
C VAL A 72 -1.82 3.36 -21.66
N ARG A 73 -3.03 3.95 -21.67
CA ARG A 73 -3.22 5.40 -21.74
C ARG A 73 -3.60 5.97 -20.39
N LEU A 74 -2.93 7.05 -20.00
CA LEU A 74 -3.30 7.88 -18.86
C LEU A 74 -4.08 9.10 -19.38
N ILE A 75 -5.34 9.22 -18.97
CA ILE A 75 -6.24 10.32 -19.32
C ILE A 75 -6.56 11.10 -18.04
N ARG A 76 -6.19 12.38 -18.02
CA ARG A 76 -6.45 13.28 -16.90
C ARG A 76 -7.59 14.21 -17.24
N LEU A 77 -8.66 14.15 -16.47
CA LEU A 77 -9.87 14.94 -16.72
C LEU A 77 -9.92 16.14 -15.76
N PRO A 78 -10.21 17.34 -16.28
CA PRO A 78 -10.47 18.48 -15.42
C PRO A 78 -11.82 18.28 -14.71
N ALA A 79 -11.78 18.17 -13.38
CA ALA A 79 -12.97 18.02 -12.54
C ALA A 79 -12.72 18.71 -11.19
N GLY A 80 -13.50 19.74 -10.89
CA GLY A 80 -13.23 20.68 -9.81
C GLY A 80 -11.98 21.53 -10.08
N PRO A 81 -11.43 22.22 -9.08
CA PRO A 81 -10.17 22.97 -9.19
C PRO A 81 -9.02 22.10 -9.67
N THR A 82 -8.30 22.54 -10.71
CA THR A 82 -7.18 21.81 -11.32
C THR A 82 -5.81 22.37 -10.94
N ASP A 83 -5.79 23.58 -10.38
CA ASP A 83 -4.60 24.32 -9.95
C ASP A 83 -3.98 23.81 -8.63
N ARG A 84 -4.61 22.83 -8.00
CA ARG A 84 -4.19 22.29 -6.72
C ARG A 84 -4.63 20.87 -6.52
N TYR A 85 -3.92 20.17 -5.63
CA TYR A 85 -4.37 18.90 -5.08
C TYR A 85 -5.68 19.07 -4.29
N LEU A 86 -6.63 18.18 -4.52
CA LEU A 86 -7.82 18.06 -3.67
C LEU A 86 -7.72 16.79 -2.84
N PRO A 87 -7.79 16.89 -1.52
CA PRO A 87 -7.91 15.72 -0.66
C PRO A 87 -9.10 14.86 -1.07
N LYS A 88 -8.91 13.55 -1.05
CA LYS A 88 -9.94 12.58 -1.48
C LYS A 88 -11.26 12.72 -0.72
N GLU A 89 -11.22 13.25 0.49
CA GLU A 89 -12.39 13.51 1.34
C GLU A 89 -13.35 14.55 0.76
N VAL A 90 -12.83 15.49 -0.05
CA VAL A 90 -13.63 16.55 -0.68
C VAL A 90 -14.00 16.24 -2.14
N LEU A 91 -13.59 15.09 -2.67
CA LEU A 91 -13.94 14.71 -4.04
C LEU A 91 -15.41 14.29 -4.18
N TYR A 92 -16.00 13.72 -3.12
CA TYR A 92 -17.39 13.26 -3.16
C TYR A 92 -18.38 14.41 -3.40
N GLY A 93 -19.33 14.17 -4.29
CA GLY A 93 -20.30 15.17 -4.74
C GLY A 93 -19.96 15.75 -6.10
N GLU A 94 -19.95 17.09 -6.24
CA GLU A 94 -19.80 17.74 -7.56
C GLU A 94 -18.48 17.41 -8.29
N PRO A 95 -17.29 17.33 -7.65
CA PRO A 95 -16.08 16.96 -8.35
C PRO A 95 -16.16 15.57 -9.01
N LEU A 96 -16.65 14.53 -8.32
CA LEU A 96 -16.83 13.21 -8.92
C LEU A 96 -17.95 13.19 -9.96
N ALA A 97 -19.04 13.93 -9.75
CA ALA A 97 -20.13 14.06 -10.72
C ALA A 97 -19.64 14.72 -12.03
N GLU A 98 -18.83 15.77 -11.93
CA GLU A 98 -18.17 16.39 -13.07
C GLU A 98 -17.20 15.42 -13.74
N PHE A 99 -16.38 14.70 -12.96
CA PHE A 99 -15.47 13.71 -13.50
C PHE A 99 -16.19 12.66 -14.36
N VAL A 100 -17.31 12.12 -13.87
CA VAL A 100 -18.13 11.17 -14.65
C VAL A 100 -18.65 11.81 -15.94
N ARG A 101 -19.15 13.06 -15.88
CA ARG A 101 -19.60 13.76 -17.09
C ARG A 101 -18.49 13.90 -18.11
N ARG A 102 -17.30 14.32 -17.68
CA ARG A 102 -16.11 14.46 -18.55
C ARG A 102 -15.65 13.12 -19.13
N LEU A 103 -15.65 12.07 -18.32
CA LEU A 103 -15.33 10.71 -18.77
C LEU A 103 -16.29 10.26 -19.87
N MET A 104 -17.60 10.44 -19.68
CA MET A 104 -18.61 10.08 -20.68
C MET A 104 -18.47 10.89 -21.96
N GLN A 105 -18.22 12.21 -21.86
CA GLN A 105 -17.99 13.09 -23.02
C GLN A 105 -16.73 12.70 -23.80
N PHE A 106 -15.62 12.45 -23.07
CA PHE A 106 -14.38 12.01 -23.70
C PHE A 106 -14.58 10.68 -24.43
N SER A 107 -15.18 9.70 -23.78
CA SER A 107 -15.43 8.38 -24.37
C SER A 107 -16.30 8.47 -25.63
N ALA A 108 -17.35 9.30 -25.60
CA ALA A 108 -18.22 9.52 -26.75
C ALA A 108 -17.49 10.23 -27.90
N LYS A 109 -16.68 11.26 -27.61
CA LYS A 109 -15.89 12.00 -28.59
C LYS A 109 -14.88 11.10 -29.32
N GLU A 110 -14.21 10.22 -28.56
CA GLU A 110 -13.20 9.29 -29.08
C GLU A 110 -13.81 7.99 -29.65
N GLY A 111 -15.15 7.83 -29.61
CA GLY A 111 -15.83 6.63 -30.07
C GLY A 111 -15.47 5.38 -29.26
N LEU A 112 -15.12 5.53 -27.98
CA LEU A 112 -14.65 4.43 -27.14
C LEU A 112 -15.82 3.65 -26.56
N ARG A 113 -15.71 2.33 -26.64
CA ARG A 113 -16.58 1.38 -25.97
C ARG A 113 -15.71 0.48 -25.08
N TYR A 114 -16.02 0.44 -23.81
CA TYR A 114 -15.32 -0.41 -22.86
C TYR A 114 -16.05 -1.72 -22.66
N ASP A 115 -15.29 -2.81 -22.68
CA ASP A 115 -15.79 -4.15 -22.41
C ASP A 115 -15.93 -4.40 -20.90
N LEU A 116 -15.10 -3.69 -20.08
CA LEU A 116 -15.02 -3.85 -18.64
C LEU A 116 -14.58 -2.54 -17.97
N LEU A 117 -15.12 -2.29 -16.77
CA LEU A 117 -14.77 -1.16 -15.92
C LEU A 117 -14.11 -1.65 -14.64
N HIS A 118 -13.01 -1.01 -14.20
CA HIS A 118 -12.31 -1.36 -12.99
C HIS A 118 -12.04 -0.11 -12.14
N GLY A 119 -12.72 -0.02 -11.00
CA GLY A 119 -12.59 1.07 -10.04
C GLY A 119 -11.56 0.74 -8.95
N HIS A 120 -10.66 1.68 -8.72
CA HIS A 120 -9.63 1.57 -7.68
C HIS A 120 -9.89 2.61 -6.60
N TYR A 121 -10.00 2.17 -5.33
CA TYR A 121 -10.37 3.01 -4.20
C TYR A 121 -11.81 3.53 -4.27
N ALA A 122 -12.34 4.03 -3.16
CA ALA A 122 -13.75 4.39 -3.02
C ALA A 122 -14.23 5.48 -4.00
N ASP A 123 -13.40 6.47 -4.34
CA ASP A 123 -13.71 7.50 -5.36
C ASP A 123 -13.75 6.91 -6.78
N GLY A 124 -12.82 5.99 -7.09
CA GLY A 124 -12.85 5.25 -8.34
C GLY A 124 -14.06 4.31 -8.43
N TRP A 125 -14.50 3.71 -7.31
CA TRP A 125 -15.70 2.87 -7.29
C TRP A 125 -16.97 3.66 -7.66
N GLU A 126 -17.14 4.85 -7.06
CA GLU A 126 -18.29 5.71 -7.37
C GLU A 126 -18.33 6.10 -8.83
N VAL A 127 -17.18 6.47 -9.40
CA VAL A 127 -17.06 6.78 -10.84
C VAL A 127 -17.41 5.57 -11.70
N THR A 128 -16.83 4.41 -11.40
CA THR A 128 -17.00 3.16 -12.15
C THR A 128 -18.47 2.72 -12.18
N THR A 129 -19.12 2.66 -11.03
CA THR A 129 -20.50 2.20 -10.91
C THR A 129 -21.49 3.21 -11.47
N THR A 130 -21.22 4.53 -11.34
CA THR A 130 -22.02 5.57 -11.96
C THR A 130 -21.90 5.52 -13.49
N ALA A 131 -20.71 5.28 -14.02
CA ALA A 131 -20.50 5.12 -15.46
C ALA A 131 -21.21 3.86 -16.00
N LYS A 132 -21.10 2.71 -15.31
CA LYS A 132 -21.84 1.48 -15.64
C LYS A 132 -23.33 1.75 -15.77
N ALA A 133 -23.93 2.45 -14.82
CA ALA A 133 -25.36 2.75 -14.82
C ALA A 133 -25.80 3.66 -15.99
N ARG A 134 -24.89 4.48 -16.52
CA ARG A 134 -25.19 5.45 -17.60
C ARG A 134 -24.94 4.88 -18.99
N TRP A 135 -24.07 3.90 -19.16
CA TRP A 135 -23.86 3.25 -20.46
C TRP A 135 -24.94 2.23 -20.78
N SER A 136 -25.56 2.31 -21.95
CA SER A 136 -26.67 1.43 -22.38
C SER A 136 -26.28 -0.05 -22.49
N HIS A 137 -24.99 -0.36 -22.67
CA HIS A 137 -24.49 -1.73 -22.76
C HIS A 137 -24.06 -2.30 -21.39
N HIS A 138 -24.15 -1.50 -20.30
CA HIS A 138 -23.91 -1.91 -18.93
C HIS A 138 -22.67 -2.80 -18.74
N PRO A 139 -21.45 -2.32 -19.09
CA PRO A 139 -20.26 -3.15 -18.96
C PRO A 139 -20.05 -3.60 -17.51
N PRO A 140 -19.51 -4.81 -17.27
CA PRO A 140 -19.26 -5.29 -15.93
C PRO A 140 -18.29 -4.37 -15.18
N ALA A 141 -18.53 -4.21 -13.86
CA ALA A 141 -17.76 -3.35 -12.97
C ALA A 141 -17.03 -4.16 -11.90
N LEU A 142 -15.72 -4.02 -11.85
CA LEU A 142 -14.85 -4.59 -10.84
C LEU A 142 -14.37 -3.49 -9.90
N LEU A 143 -14.23 -3.78 -8.61
CA LEU A 143 -13.82 -2.82 -7.58
C LEU A 143 -12.67 -3.37 -6.75
N THR A 144 -11.47 -2.77 -6.87
CA THR A 144 -10.33 -3.06 -5.98
C THR A 144 -10.35 -2.11 -4.77
N THR A 145 -10.21 -2.65 -3.58
CA THR A 145 -10.45 -1.92 -2.33
C THR A 145 -9.40 -0.87 -2.00
N HIS A 146 -8.14 -1.20 -1.94
CA HIS A 146 -7.01 -0.38 -1.45
C HIS A 146 -7.18 0.16 -0.02
N SER A 147 -8.39 0.46 0.42
CA SER A 147 -8.76 0.75 1.81
C SER A 147 -10.27 0.93 1.96
N LEU A 148 -10.79 0.67 3.14
CA LEU A 148 -12.21 0.70 3.47
C LEU A 148 -12.53 1.84 4.45
N GLY A 149 -13.61 2.58 4.19
CA GLY A 149 -14.01 3.74 4.99
C GLY A 149 -14.39 3.39 6.42
N LYS A 150 -15.20 2.34 6.61
CA LYS A 150 -15.57 1.84 7.94
C LYS A 150 -14.33 1.48 8.76
N ARG A 151 -13.39 0.73 8.17
CA ARG A 151 -12.15 0.34 8.84
C ARG A 151 -11.29 1.56 9.22
N LYS A 152 -11.08 2.50 8.29
CA LYS A 152 -10.32 3.72 8.61
C LYS A 152 -10.93 4.53 9.73
N ARG A 153 -12.27 4.61 9.77
CA ARG A 153 -12.99 5.30 10.84
C ARG A 153 -12.77 4.61 12.19
N GLU A 154 -12.90 3.30 12.25
CA GLU A 154 -12.64 2.50 13.45
C GLU A 154 -11.20 2.63 13.94
N ASP A 155 -10.23 2.48 13.05
CA ASP A 155 -8.81 2.62 13.36
C ASP A 155 -8.49 4.02 13.91
N GLY A 156 -9.07 5.09 13.34
CA GLY A 156 -8.92 6.46 13.84
C GLY A 156 -9.49 6.66 15.25
N LEU A 157 -10.66 6.07 15.53
CA LEU A 157 -11.27 6.09 16.86
C LEU A 157 -10.42 5.33 17.89
N GLN A 158 -9.93 4.15 17.53
CA GLN A 158 -9.10 3.33 18.41
C GLN A 158 -7.77 4.02 18.78
N ARG A 159 -7.20 4.79 17.84
CA ARG A 159 -5.98 5.58 18.08
C ARG A 159 -6.23 6.91 18.80
N GLY A 160 -7.49 7.26 19.06
CA GLY A 160 -7.82 8.52 19.75
C GLY A 160 -7.58 9.77 18.88
N GLU A 161 -7.65 9.67 17.55
CA GLU A 161 -7.43 10.80 16.62
C GLU A 161 -8.53 11.89 16.71
N GLY A 162 -9.58 11.68 17.49
CA GLY A 162 -10.68 12.62 17.74
C GLY A 162 -11.98 11.91 18.13
N MET A 163 -12.98 12.71 18.47
CA MET A 163 -14.33 12.20 18.71
C MET A 163 -14.99 11.75 17.39
N PRO A 164 -15.98 10.82 17.41
CA PRO A 164 -16.60 10.31 16.19
C PRO A 164 -17.07 11.41 15.22
N LYS A 165 -17.70 12.46 15.72
CA LYS A 165 -18.18 13.58 14.90
C LYS A 165 -17.05 14.40 14.27
N GLU A 166 -15.93 14.54 14.94
CA GLU A 166 -14.77 15.29 14.45
C GLU A 166 -14.09 14.52 13.33
N LEU A 167 -13.89 13.21 13.52
CA LEU A 167 -13.35 12.32 12.47
C LEU A 167 -14.28 12.27 11.25
N ASP A 168 -15.57 12.14 11.47
CA ASP A 168 -16.57 12.14 10.40
C ASP A 168 -16.56 13.44 9.60
N ALA A 169 -16.43 14.59 10.26
CA ALA A 169 -16.31 15.89 9.60
C ALA A 169 -14.97 16.07 8.86
N ARG A 170 -13.86 15.62 9.47
CA ARG A 170 -12.51 15.77 8.92
C ARG A 170 -12.30 14.90 7.69
N TYR A 171 -12.76 13.65 7.71
CA TYR A 171 -12.51 12.65 6.67
C TYR A 171 -13.73 12.31 5.81
N ASN A 172 -14.86 13.01 6.04
CA ASN A 172 -16.13 12.81 5.33
C ASN A 172 -16.58 11.32 5.30
N PHE A 173 -16.34 10.60 6.41
CA PHE A 173 -16.64 9.17 6.48
C PHE A 173 -18.10 8.81 6.17
N PRO A 174 -19.14 9.55 6.64
CA PRO A 174 -20.52 9.19 6.32
C PRO A 174 -20.82 9.16 4.82
N VAL A 175 -20.34 10.17 4.07
CA VAL A 175 -20.54 10.24 2.62
C VAL A 175 -19.74 9.16 1.90
N ARG A 176 -18.47 8.96 2.29
CA ARG A 176 -17.62 7.93 1.76
C ARG A 176 -18.21 6.53 1.97
N ILE A 177 -18.60 6.17 3.20
CA ILE A 177 -19.16 4.85 3.52
C ILE A 177 -20.47 4.61 2.76
N ALA A 178 -21.34 5.62 2.67
CA ALA A 178 -22.56 5.50 1.87
C ALA A 178 -22.27 5.29 0.37
N SER A 179 -21.21 5.92 -0.16
CA SER A 179 -20.74 5.71 -1.53
C SER A 179 -20.18 4.30 -1.72
N GLU A 180 -19.39 3.80 -0.76
CA GLU A 180 -18.86 2.43 -0.77
C GLU A 180 -19.99 1.39 -0.80
N GLU A 181 -21.00 1.50 0.08
CA GLU A 181 -22.14 0.56 0.12
C GLU A 181 -22.92 0.54 -1.21
N ARG A 182 -23.20 1.72 -1.78
CA ARG A 182 -23.86 1.79 -3.10
C ARG A 182 -23.02 1.14 -4.19
N SER A 183 -21.73 1.42 -4.22
CA SER A 183 -20.82 0.89 -5.24
C SER A 183 -20.67 -0.62 -5.13
N LEU A 184 -20.51 -1.16 -3.92
CA LEU A 184 -20.44 -2.59 -3.64
C LEU A 184 -21.72 -3.33 -4.05
N THR A 185 -22.89 -2.71 -3.88
CA THR A 185 -24.18 -3.26 -4.35
C THR A 185 -24.21 -3.44 -5.88
N MET A 186 -23.57 -2.52 -6.62
CA MET A 186 -23.59 -2.48 -8.09
C MET A 186 -22.44 -3.26 -8.75
N ALA A 187 -21.46 -3.71 -7.96
CA ALA A 187 -20.29 -4.41 -8.46
C ALA A 187 -20.60 -5.83 -8.96
N ASP A 188 -19.97 -6.24 -10.07
CA ASP A 188 -19.98 -7.63 -10.55
C ASP A 188 -18.87 -8.45 -9.92
N ARG A 189 -17.75 -7.82 -9.53
CA ARG A 189 -16.67 -8.41 -8.72
C ARG A 189 -16.12 -7.39 -7.74
N ILE A 190 -15.69 -7.89 -6.59
CA ILE A 190 -15.08 -7.11 -5.51
C ILE A 190 -13.74 -7.77 -5.23
N LEU A 191 -12.67 -6.98 -5.30
CA LEU A 191 -11.29 -7.43 -5.26
C LEU A 191 -10.56 -6.84 -4.04
N PRO A 192 -10.76 -7.40 -2.83
CA PRO A 192 -9.94 -7.03 -1.68
C PRO A 192 -8.48 -7.47 -1.88
N LEU A 193 -7.55 -6.73 -1.28
CA LEU A 193 -6.11 -6.99 -1.42
C LEU A 193 -5.63 -8.16 -0.55
N SER A 194 -6.43 -8.58 0.44
CA SER A 194 -6.06 -9.63 1.38
C SER A 194 -7.28 -10.35 1.94
N THR A 195 -7.04 -11.56 2.47
CA THR A 195 -8.08 -12.33 3.17
C THR A 195 -8.65 -11.57 4.38
N PRO A 196 -7.84 -10.92 5.25
CA PRO A 196 -8.38 -10.11 6.35
C PRO A 196 -9.26 -8.93 5.87
N GLU A 197 -8.98 -8.38 4.70
CA GLU A 197 -9.83 -7.33 4.12
C GLU A 197 -11.15 -7.89 3.58
N ALA A 198 -11.12 -9.08 2.99
CA ALA A 198 -12.34 -9.79 2.57
C ALA A 198 -13.23 -10.15 3.77
N GLU A 199 -12.64 -10.69 4.84
CA GLU A 199 -13.33 -10.96 6.11
C GLU A 199 -13.98 -9.70 6.67
N TYR A 200 -13.25 -8.57 6.66
CA TYR A 200 -13.78 -7.28 7.11
C TYR A 200 -14.97 -6.80 6.25
N LEU A 201 -14.94 -7.00 4.93
CA LEU A 201 -16.08 -6.71 4.04
C LEU A 201 -17.30 -7.54 4.42
N PHE A 202 -17.16 -8.85 4.62
CA PHE A 202 -18.25 -9.74 5.01
C PHE A 202 -18.87 -9.36 6.37
N ASP A 203 -18.06 -8.93 7.31
CA ASP A 203 -18.51 -8.64 8.68
C ASP A 203 -19.14 -7.25 8.83
N HIS A 204 -18.77 -6.29 7.96
CA HIS A 204 -19.08 -4.86 8.21
C HIS A 204 -19.85 -4.18 7.08
N TYR A 205 -19.93 -4.73 5.86
CA TYR A 205 -20.63 -4.10 4.73
C TYR A 205 -21.90 -4.86 4.37
N GLU A 206 -23.07 -4.19 4.50
CA GLU A 206 -24.37 -4.80 4.20
C GLU A 206 -24.49 -5.25 2.73
N ALA A 207 -23.81 -4.52 1.83
CA ALA A 207 -23.76 -4.85 0.41
C ALA A 207 -23.00 -6.13 0.08
N VAL A 208 -22.24 -6.70 1.05
CA VAL A 208 -21.37 -7.87 0.85
C VAL A 208 -21.67 -8.93 1.91
N PRO A 209 -22.68 -9.77 1.69
CA PRO A 209 -23.03 -10.81 2.66
C PRO A 209 -21.91 -11.85 2.81
N PRO A 210 -21.89 -12.62 3.90
CA PRO A 210 -20.91 -13.70 4.08
C PRO A 210 -20.88 -14.66 2.87
N ASP A 211 -19.68 -15.07 2.49
CA ASP A 211 -19.44 -15.97 1.34
C ASP A 211 -19.94 -15.43 -0.02
N ASP A 212 -20.02 -14.14 -0.18
CA ASP A 212 -20.41 -13.51 -1.46
C ASP A 212 -19.45 -13.92 -2.58
N LYS A 213 -19.98 -14.60 -3.59
CA LYS A 213 -19.21 -15.14 -4.72
C LYS A 213 -18.62 -14.06 -5.65
N ARG A 214 -19.01 -12.81 -5.47
CA ARG A 214 -18.40 -11.68 -6.17
C ARG A 214 -17.03 -11.32 -5.59
N VAL A 215 -16.72 -11.71 -4.35
CA VAL A 215 -15.47 -11.40 -3.65
C VAL A 215 -14.38 -12.39 -4.05
N THR A 216 -13.25 -11.86 -4.51
CA THR A 216 -12.04 -12.63 -4.82
C THR A 216 -10.82 -11.83 -4.39
N VAL A 217 -9.97 -12.38 -3.55
CA VAL A 217 -8.74 -11.73 -3.10
C VAL A 217 -7.76 -11.61 -4.27
N VAL A 218 -7.33 -10.38 -4.56
CA VAL A 218 -6.28 -10.07 -5.55
C VAL A 218 -5.29 -9.12 -4.90
N SER A 219 -4.14 -9.63 -4.51
CA SER A 219 -3.12 -8.88 -3.78
C SER A 219 -2.32 -7.94 -4.67
N ASN A 220 -1.49 -7.10 -4.04
CA ASN A 220 -0.44 -6.38 -4.74
C ASN A 220 0.69 -7.34 -5.15
N GLY A 221 1.49 -6.92 -6.11
CA GLY A 221 2.69 -7.64 -6.57
C GLY A 221 3.95 -6.81 -6.46
N ILE A 222 5.05 -7.41 -6.89
CA ILE A 222 6.35 -6.77 -7.06
C ILE A 222 7.00 -7.27 -8.36
N ASP A 223 7.81 -6.44 -9.01
CA ASP A 223 8.68 -6.89 -10.08
C ASP A 223 10.11 -7.05 -9.52
N PRO A 224 10.69 -8.25 -9.54
CA PRO A 224 12.07 -8.45 -9.11
C PRO A 224 13.09 -7.60 -9.88
N ALA A 225 12.77 -7.20 -11.10
CA ALA A 225 13.63 -6.34 -11.90
C ALA A 225 13.62 -4.86 -11.44
N ASP A 226 12.50 -4.40 -10.86
CA ASP A 226 12.40 -3.04 -10.30
C ASP A 226 13.10 -2.91 -8.93
N PHE A 227 13.34 -4.05 -8.26
CA PHE A 227 13.93 -4.08 -6.92
C PHE A 227 15.07 -5.12 -6.84
N PRO A 228 16.17 -4.91 -7.60
CA PRO A 228 17.27 -5.85 -7.64
C PRO A 228 18.08 -5.85 -6.33
N PRO A 229 18.76 -6.94 -6.00
CA PRO A 229 19.76 -6.94 -4.95
C PRO A 229 20.81 -5.86 -5.20
N PRO A 230 21.22 -5.11 -4.15
CA PRO A 230 22.22 -4.06 -4.33
C PRO A 230 23.60 -4.63 -4.64
N PRO A 231 24.54 -3.83 -5.17
CA PRO A 231 25.91 -4.25 -5.43
C PRO A 231 26.60 -4.82 -4.19
N ALA A 232 27.60 -5.72 -4.41
CA ALA A 232 28.44 -6.22 -3.32
C ALA A 232 29.16 -5.05 -2.60
N GLY A 233 29.25 -5.13 -1.27
CA GLY A 233 29.84 -4.08 -0.44
C GLY A 233 28.85 -2.99 0.03
N THR A 234 27.60 -3.00 -0.50
CA THR A 234 26.60 -2.01 -0.09
C THR A 234 26.19 -2.20 1.39
N ARG A 235 26.13 -3.43 1.88
CA ARG A 235 25.84 -3.70 3.30
C ARG A 235 26.82 -3.00 4.21
N GLU A 236 28.11 -3.18 3.97
CA GLU A 236 29.19 -2.60 4.75
C GLU A 236 29.19 -1.08 4.66
N GLN A 237 28.97 -0.53 3.47
CA GLN A 237 28.88 0.91 3.25
C GLN A 237 27.72 1.53 4.05
N VAL A 238 26.51 1.02 3.95
CA VAL A 238 25.32 1.55 4.66
C VAL A 238 25.50 1.41 6.18
N ARG A 239 26.04 0.27 6.64
CA ARG A 239 26.32 0.11 8.08
C ARG A 239 27.35 1.12 8.59
N GLN A 240 28.40 1.40 7.82
CA GLN A 240 29.39 2.43 8.14
C GLN A 240 28.75 3.83 8.20
N GLU A 241 27.88 4.18 7.25
CA GLU A 241 27.15 5.46 7.23
C GLU A 241 26.23 5.61 8.45
N LEU A 242 25.65 4.50 8.92
CA LEU A 242 24.79 4.45 10.10
C LEU A 242 25.57 4.33 11.43
N ASN A 243 26.89 4.19 11.40
CA ASN A 243 27.74 3.86 12.56
C ASN A 243 27.26 2.61 13.28
N VAL A 244 27.01 1.53 12.52
CA VAL A 244 26.62 0.21 13.01
C VAL A 244 27.75 -0.76 12.74
N ASP A 245 28.29 -1.39 13.77
CA ASP A 245 29.37 -2.37 13.67
C ASP A 245 28.88 -3.70 13.10
N ASP A 246 29.79 -4.51 12.55
CA ASP A 246 29.43 -5.77 11.88
C ASP A 246 28.83 -6.81 12.84
N ASP A 247 29.18 -6.75 14.13
CA ASP A 247 28.67 -7.63 15.18
C ASP A 247 27.37 -7.11 15.86
N GLU A 248 26.94 -5.88 15.54
CA GLU A 248 25.66 -5.35 16.00
C GLU A 248 24.52 -5.89 15.13
N PHE A 249 23.37 -6.14 15.74
CA PHE A 249 22.15 -6.53 15.03
C PHE A 249 21.37 -5.29 14.61
N LEU A 250 21.16 -5.07 13.32
CA LEU A 250 20.39 -3.95 12.78
C LEU A 250 18.95 -4.37 12.45
N LEU A 251 17.99 -3.90 13.27
CA LEU A 251 16.56 -4.01 12.99
C LEU A 251 16.04 -2.74 12.32
N VAL A 252 15.38 -2.83 11.18
CA VAL A 252 14.92 -1.67 10.40
C VAL A 252 13.40 -1.59 10.38
N ILE A 253 12.84 -0.39 10.63
CA ILE A 253 11.44 -0.05 10.33
C ILE A 253 11.41 0.88 9.12
N PRO A 254 11.18 0.34 7.90
CA PRO A 254 11.26 1.08 6.66
C PRO A 254 9.92 1.76 6.31
N SER A 255 9.47 2.65 7.15
CA SER A 255 8.19 3.33 6.96
C SER A 255 8.24 4.77 7.47
N ARG A 256 7.40 5.63 6.90
CA ARG A 256 7.18 6.98 7.45
C ARG A 256 6.87 6.89 8.95
N VAL A 257 7.41 7.84 9.70
CA VAL A 257 7.12 7.92 11.14
C VAL A 257 5.70 8.47 11.33
N ASP A 258 4.80 7.58 11.70
CA ASP A 258 3.36 7.83 11.82
C ASP A 258 2.81 6.87 12.90
N PRO A 259 1.90 7.28 13.79
CA PRO A 259 1.34 6.42 14.83
C PRO A 259 0.81 5.07 14.32
N ARG A 260 0.33 5.04 13.06
CA ARG A 260 -0.18 3.82 12.42
C ARG A 260 0.90 2.80 12.08
N LYS A 261 2.18 3.20 12.09
CA LYS A 261 3.31 2.35 11.67
C LYS A 261 3.98 1.62 12.82
N GLY A 262 3.56 1.88 14.08
CA GLY A 262 3.92 1.09 15.25
C GLY A 262 5.35 1.28 15.75
N GLN A 263 6.06 2.36 15.36
CA GLN A 263 7.41 2.66 15.84
C GLN A 263 7.45 2.73 17.39
N GLU A 264 6.43 3.38 17.99
CA GLU A 264 6.34 3.48 19.44
C GLU A 264 6.25 2.10 20.11
N ASN A 265 5.43 1.19 19.59
CA ASN A 265 5.31 -0.15 20.13
C ASN A 265 6.62 -0.93 20.04
N MET A 266 7.41 -0.73 18.99
CA MET A 266 8.74 -1.33 18.88
C MET A 266 9.74 -0.73 19.87
N VAL A 267 9.76 0.59 20.08
CA VAL A 267 10.58 1.24 21.11
C VAL A 267 10.18 0.74 22.51
N ARG A 268 8.88 0.62 22.79
CA ARG A 268 8.39 0.03 24.05
C ARG A 268 8.78 -1.44 24.21
N ALA A 269 8.87 -2.21 23.14
CA ALA A 269 9.36 -3.59 23.16
C ALA A 269 10.84 -3.65 23.57
N ILE A 270 11.66 -2.73 23.08
CA ILE A 270 13.07 -2.59 23.50
C ILE A 270 13.16 -2.21 24.98
N ILE A 271 12.39 -1.21 25.43
CA ILE A 271 12.35 -0.80 26.84
C ILE A 271 11.98 -1.98 27.74
N ARG A 272 10.98 -2.76 27.35
CA ARG A 272 10.46 -3.91 28.12
C ARG A 272 11.49 -4.99 28.37
N GLU A 273 12.32 -5.28 27.40
CA GLU A 273 13.31 -6.36 27.43
C GLU A 273 14.74 -5.82 27.26
N ARG A 274 15.00 -4.64 27.81
CA ARG A 274 16.22 -3.85 27.60
C ARG A 274 17.50 -4.67 27.73
N SER A 275 17.64 -5.48 28.80
CA SER A 275 18.85 -6.28 29.01
C SER A 275 19.16 -7.23 27.86
N LYS A 276 18.13 -7.88 27.29
CA LYS A 276 18.32 -8.82 26.17
C LYS A 276 18.72 -8.10 24.87
N PHE A 277 18.18 -6.90 24.65
CA PHE A 277 18.55 -6.08 23.51
C PHE A 277 19.97 -5.51 23.64
N GLU A 278 20.40 -5.19 24.87
CA GLU A 278 21.77 -4.75 25.16
C GLU A 278 22.78 -5.90 25.00
N GLU A 279 22.47 -7.08 25.52
CA GLU A 279 23.29 -8.28 25.38
C GLU A 279 23.51 -8.70 23.91
N SER A 280 22.51 -8.47 23.07
CA SER A 280 22.55 -8.80 21.63
C SER A 280 23.05 -7.65 20.76
N ALA A 281 23.56 -6.57 21.35
CA ALA A 281 24.00 -5.34 20.63
C ALA A 281 23.01 -4.87 19.56
N CYS A 282 21.70 -4.91 19.85
CA CYS A 282 20.67 -4.57 18.88
C CYS A 282 20.54 -3.05 18.70
N ARG A 283 20.52 -2.63 17.43
CA ARG A 283 20.22 -1.25 17.01
C ARG A 283 18.90 -1.24 16.25
N LEU A 284 18.04 -0.25 16.53
CA LEU A 284 16.80 -0.02 15.80
C LEU A 284 16.94 1.19 14.87
N LEU A 285 16.76 0.99 13.57
CA LEU A 285 16.71 2.07 12.59
C LEU A 285 15.25 2.47 12.32
N LEU A 286 14.89 3.71 12.64
CA LEU A 286 13.65 4.36 12.24
C LEU A 286 13.91 5.15 10.96
N LEU A 287 13.60 4.55 9.82
CA LEU A 287 13.79 5.16 8.51
C LEU A 287 12.62 6.11 8.19
N ALA A 288 12.88 7.12 7.33
CA ALA A 288 11.91 8.11 6.88
C ALA A 288 11.34 9.01 8.00
N TRP A 289 12.21 9.51 8.86
CA TRP A 289 11.89 10.55 9.83
C TRP A 289 11.62 11.88 9.14
N PRO A 290 10.48 12.56 9.41
CA PRO A 290 10.14 13.79 8.71
C PRO A 290 11.08 14.95 9.08
N SER A 291 11.34 15.84 8.11
CA SER A 291 12.16 17.04 8.31
C SER A 291 11.50 18.05 9.26
N GLN A 292 10.17 18.10 9.29
CA GLN A 292 9.40 18.92 10.21
C GLN A 292 8.88 18.08 11.37
N PRO A 293 9.05 18.53 12.63
CA PRO A 293 8.52 17.80 13.78
C PRO A 293 6.98 17.72 13.73
N THR A 294 6.46 16.59 14.12
CA THR A 294 5.03 16.39 14.43
C THR A 294 4.89 16.06 15.92
N ASP A 295 3.69 16.20 16.47
CA ASP A 295 3.45 15.83 17.88
C ASP A 295 3.90 14.40 18.17
N TYR A 296 3.69 13.47 17.23
CA TYR A 296 4.10 12.08 17.38
C TYR A 296 5.63 11.91 17.37
N THR A 297 6.34 12.63 16.49
CA THR A 297 7.81 12.54 16.47
C THR A 297 8.45 13.16 17.71
N VAL A 298 7.84 14.20 18.29
CA VAL A 298 8.26 14.76 19.58
C VAL A 298 8.07 13.75 20.68
N GLN A 299 6.86 13.17 20.81
CA GLN A 299 6.56 12.12 21.81
C GLN A 299 7.49 10.91 21.68
N LEU A 300 7.79 10.48 20.45
CA LEU A 300 8.68 9.35 20.22
C LEU A 300 10.13 9.65 20.60
N ARG A 301 10.62 10.87 20.34
CA ARG A 301 11.94 11.33 20.81
C ARG A 301 12.01 11.39 22.33
N ASP A 302 10.97 11.94 22.97
CA ASP A 302 10.90 12.03 24.43
C ASP A 302 10.87 10.62 25.07
N LEU A 303 10.19 9.66 24.43
CA LEU A 303 10.20 8.27 24.88
C LEU A 303 11.60 7.64 24.78
N ILE A 304 12.31 7.87 23.66
CA ILE A 304 13.68 7.36 23.44
C ILE A 304 14.63 7.96 24.48
N ALA A 305 14.63 9.29 24.62
CA ALA A 305 15.52 10.02 25.55
C ALA A 305 15.18 9.72 27.01
N GLY A 306 13.89 9.62 27.37
CA GLY A 306 13.47 9.30 28.73
C GLY A 306 13.86 7.91 29.22
N HIS A 307 14.36 7.07 28.30
CA HIS A 307 14.84 5.71 28.61
C HIS A 307 16.31 5.48 28.18
N ASP A 308 17.08 6.53 27.92
CA ASP A 308 18.51 6.47 27.55
C ASP A 308 18.74 5.49 26.38
N LEU A 309 17.94 5.62 25.29
CA LEU A 309 18.00 4.75 24.12
C LEU A 309 18.60 5.44 22.87
N GLU A 310 19.14 6.67 22.99
CA GLU A 310 19.66 7.44 21.85
C GLU A 310 20.79 6.70 21.13
N ASP A 311 21.59 5.95 21.86
CA ASP A 311 22.66 5.11 21.28
C ASP A 311 22.13 3.81 20.64
N ARG A 312 20.86 3.46 20.87
CA ARG A 312 20.25 2.22 20.37
C ARG A 312 19.24 2.46 19.25
N VAL A 313 18.68 3.66 19.16
CA VAL A 313 17.68 4.01 18.17
C VAL A 313 18.23 5.05 17.19
N ILE A 314 18.49 4.60 15.99
CA ILE A 314 18.96 5.44 14.88
C ILE A 314 17.77 6.10 14.21
N ILE A 315 17.79 7.42 14.12
CA ILE A 315 16.76 8.20 13.42
C ILE A 315 17.35 8.67 12.10
N HIS A 316 16.74 8.26 10.99
CA HIS A 316 17.23 8.56 9.65
C HIS A 316 16.15 9.29 8.81
N PRO A 317 16.53 10.34 8.05
CA PRO A 317 15.59 11.00 7.13
C PRO A 317 15.07 10.07 6.04
N PRO A 318 14.04 10.50 5.27
CA PRO A 318 13.59 9.75 4.10
C PRO A 318 14.74 9.53 3.12
N VAL A 319 14.74 8.37 2.48
CA VAL A 319 15.67 8.03 1.40
C VAL A 319 14.90 7.81 0.10
N PRO A 320 15.51 8.07 -1.06
CA PRO A 320 14.95 7.69 -2.35
C PRO A 320 14.62 6.20 -2.41
N HIS A 321 13.57 5.82 -3.12
CA HIS A 321 13.13 4.43 -3.19
C HIS A 321 14.20 3.51 -3.79
N GLU A 322 15.00 4.01 -4.73
CA GLU A 322 16.12 3.31 -5.34
C GLU A 322 17.27 2.98 -4.38
N GLU A 323 17.36 3.67 -3.24
CA GLU A 323 18.36 3.40 -2.20
C GLU A 323 17.88 2.35 -1.17
N MET A 324 16.57 2.08 -1.12
CA MET A 324 15.98 1.12 -0.16
C MET A 324 16.62 -0.27 -0.20
N PRO A 325 17.00 -0.85 -1.35
CA PRO A 325 17.71 -2.12 -1.39
C PRO A 325 18.98 -2.14 -0.54
N GLY A 326 19.71 -1.03 -0.45
CA GLY A 326 20.90 -0.90 0.39
C GLY A 326 20.59 -1.02 1.88
N PHE A 327 19.52 -0.37 2.33
CA PHE A 327 19.08 -0.45 3.74
C PHE A 327 18.57 -1.84 4.11
N PHE A 328 17.88 -2.53 3.19
CA PHE A 328 17.48 -3.92 3.41
C PHE A 328 18.69 -4.86 3.44
N ALA A 329 19.70 -4.66 2.60
CA ALA A 329 20.93 -5.44 2.66
C ALA A 329 21.73 -5.20 3.94
N ALA A 330 21.69 -3.97 4.49
CA ALA A 330 22.34 -3.64 5.75
C ALA A 330 21.64 -4.25 6.97
N ALA A 331 20.35 -4.53 6.87
CA ALA A 331 19.51 -5.05 7.94
C ALA A 331 19.78 -6.54 8.24
N ASP A 332 19.67 -6.92 9.52
CA ASP A 332 19.61 -8.30 9.99
C ASP A 332 18.17 -8.75 10.19
N GLY A 333 17.24 -7.81 10.23
CA GLY A 333 15.81 -8.03 10.27
C GLY A 333 15.03 -6.76 9.96
N VAL A 334 13.81 -6.92 9.50
CA VAL A 334 12.86 -5.83 9.21
C VAL A 334 11.63 -5.98 10.08
N ALA A 335 11.13 -4.89 10.65
CA ALA A 335 9.89 -4.90 11.40
C ALA A 335 8.84 -4.00 10.74
N LEU A 336 7.65 -4.54 10.53
CA LEU A 336 6.46 -3.85 10.05
C LEU A 336 5.34 -4.01 11.08
N PRO A 337 5.46 -3.38 12.27
CA PRO A 337 4.52 -3.53 13.38
C PRO A 337 3.28 -2.65 13.16
N SER A 338 2.64 -2.79 12.00
CA SER A 338 1.49 -2.00 11.59
C SER A 338 0.44 -2.85 10.90
N GLN A 339 -0.79 -2.38 10.97
CA GLN A 339 -1.89 -2.98 10.24
C GLN A 339 -1.98 -2.36 8.84
N GLU A 340 -1.56 -3.12 7.83
CA GLU A 340 -1.64 -2.72 6.43
C GLU A 340 -2.62 -3.61 5.67
N TYR A 341 -3.39 -3.05 4.76
CA TYR A 341 -4.27 -3.84 3.89
C TYR A 341 -3.45 -4.84 3.07
N PHE A 342 -2.41 -4.36 2.42
CA PHE A 342 -1.36 -5.18 1.80
C PHE A 342 -0.11 -4.33 1.54
N SER A 343 0.99 -4.61 2.24
CA SER A 343 2.22 -3.81 2.20
C SER A 343 3.12 -4.21 1.03
N ILE A 344 3.46 -3.27 0.15
CA ILE A 344 4.48 -3.49 -0.89
C ILE A 344 5.87 -3.57 -0.26
N VAL A 345 6.15 -2.76 0.76
CA VAL A 345 7.43 -2.79 1.51
C VAL A 345 7.70 -4.17 2.13
N MET A 346 6.65 -4.89 2.52
CA MET A 346 6.77 -6.29 2.95
C MET A 346 7.31 -7.17 1.81
N LEU A 347 6.75 -7.02 0.60
CA LEU A 347 7.22 -7.78 -0.56
C LEU A 347 8.67 -7.45 -0.91
N GLU A 348 9.05 -6.17 -0.81
CA GLU A 348 10.41 -5.68 -1.06
C GLU A 348 11.42 -6.30 -0.08
N ALA A 349 11.14 -6.25 1.23
CA ALA A 349 11.98 -6.85 2.25
C ALA A 349 12.13 -8.37 2.05
N MET A 350 11.01 -9.07 1.81
CA MET A 350 11.01 -10.52 1.57
C MET A 350 11.73 -10.89 0.27
N LEU A 351 11.61 -10.08 -0.78
CA LEU A 351 12.32 -10.30 -2.05
C LEU A 351 13.85 -10.22 -1.88
N LEU A 352 14.32 -9.35 -0.97
CA LEU A 352 15.73 -9.19 -0.62
C LEU A 352 16.17 -10.09 0.53
N GLU A 353 15.41 -11.14 0.82
CA GLU A 353 15.75 -12.18 1.82
C GLU A 353 15.87 -11.65 3.26
N CYS A 354 15.27 -10.50 3.58
CA CYS A 354 15.26 -9.97 4.94
C CYS A 354 14.29 -10.77 5.82
N PRO A 355 14.72 -11.32 6.96
CA PRO A 355 13.80 -11.86 7.95
C PRO A 355 12.85 -10.78 8.47
N LEU A 356 11.56 -11.09 8.53
CA LEU A 356 10.51 -10.10 8.75
C LEU A 356 9.68 -10.40 9.99
N ILE A 357 9.40 -9.35 10.78
CA ILE A 357 8.38 -9.34 11.84
C ILE A 357 7.24 -8.44 11.38
N ALA A 358 6.04 -9.00 11.21
CA ALA A 358 4.89 -8.25 10.73
C ALA A 358 3.62 -8.52 11.54
N SER A 359 2.60 -7.69 11.34
CA SER A 359 1.33 -7.78 12.06
C SER A 359 0.44 -8.91 11.54
N VAL A 360 -0.25 -9.63 12.45
CA VAL A 360 -1.32 -10.59 12.10
C VAL A 360 -2.59 -9.90 11.58
N HIS A 361 -2.73 -8.59 11.76
CA HIS A 361 -3.96 -7.83 11.50
C HIS A 361 -4.02 -7.19 10.12
N GLY A 362 -3.39 -7.77 9.12
CA GLY A 362 -3.40 -7.23 7.77
C GLY A 362 -2.97 -8.25 6.73
N GLY A 363 -2.66 -7.79 5.53
CA GLY A 363 -2.29 -8.63 4.40
C GLY A 363 -1.05 -9.50 4.60
N SER A 364 -0.22 -9.19 5.60
CA SER A 364 0.91 -10.05 5.99
C SER A 364 0.49 -11.47 6.38
N ARG A 365 -0.75 -11.65 6.89
CA ARG A 365 -1.31 -12.97 7.23
C ARG A 365 -1.42 -13.91 6.01
N ASP A 366 -1.56 -13.36 4.82
CA ASP A 366 -1.67 -14.17 3.60
C ASP A 366 -0.29 -14.56 3.03
N VAL A 367 0.75 -13.79 3.35
CA VAL A 367 2.10 -13.95 2.78
C VAL A 367 3.04 -14.68 3.72
N ILE A 368 2.95 -14.36 5.02
CA ILE A 368 3.87 -14.88 6.04
C ILE A 368 3.28 -16.15 6.67
N ARG A 369 4.11 -17.19 6.66
CA ARG A 369 3.91 -18.41 7.47
C ARG A 369 4.77 -18.28 8.71
N ASP A 370 4.13 -18.07 9.87
CA ASP A 370 4.81 -17.80 11.14
C ASP A 370 5.95 -18.78 11.41
N ARG A 371 7.13 -18.25 11.75
CA ARG A 371 8.39 -18.97 12.03
C ARG A 371 8.97 -19.75 10.84
N ILE A 372 8.43 -19.63 9.64
CA ILE A 372 8.93 -20.32 8.45
C ILE A 372 9.61 -19.33 7.51
N ASN A 373 8.91 -18.25 7.12
CA ASN A 373 9.41 -17.21 6.23
C ASN A 373 9.27 -15.80 6.83
N GLY A 374 9.06 -15.72 8.15
CA GLY A 374 8.92 -14.50 8.94
C GLY A 374 8.19 -14.78 10.26
N TYR A 375 7.94 -13.73 11.03
CA TYR A 375 7.16 -13.78 12.26
C TYR A 375 5.87 -12.98 12.13
N LEU A 376 4.76 -13.53 12.63
CA LEU A 376 3.48 -12.85 12.76
C LEU A 376 3.19 -12.56 14.25
N VAL A 377 2.90 -11.30 14.56
CA VAL A 377 2.63 -10.84 15.91
C VAL A 377 1.43 -9.90 15.95
N ASP A 378 0.74 -9.82 17.05
CA ASP A 378 -0.16 -8.70 17.30
C ASP A 378 0.69 -7.45 17.58
N HIS A 379 0.68 -6.51 16.63
CA HIS A 379 1.48 -5.29 16.69
C HIS A 379 1.11 -4.35 17.86
N ASN A 380 -0.07 -4.53 18.47
CA ASN A 380 -0.50 -3.82 19.67
C ASN A 380 0.00 -4.50 20.96
N ASN A 381 0.54 -5.71 20.86
CA ASN A 381 1.07 -6.47 21.97
C ASN A 381 2.60 -6.34 22.04
N VAL A 382 3.06 -5.43 22.91
CA VAL A 382 4.48 -5.15 23.12
C VAL A 382 5.28 -6.41 23.48
N ASP A 383 4.71 -7.32 24.28
CA ASP A 383 5.40 -8.56 24.68
C ASP A 383 5.57 -9.52 23.48
N GLN A 384 4.60 -9.58 22.56
CA GLN A 384 4.75 -10.38 21.34
C GLN A 384 5.81 -9.79 20.40
N LEU A 385 5.83 -8.46 20.23
CA LEU A 385 6.86 -7.76 19.46
C LEU A 385 8.26 -8.03 20.05
N ALA A 386 8.44 -7.84 21.36
CA ALA A 386 9.68 -8.10 22.05
C ALA A 386 10.13 -9.56 21.89
N ASN A 387 9.23 -10.52 22.12
CA ASN A 387 9.54 -11.94 22.00
C ASN A 387 9.92 -12.36 20.57
N ALA A 388 9.23 -11.85 19.54
CA ALA A 388 9.58 -12.14 18.15
C ALA A 388 10.96 -11.57 17.78
N THR A 389 11.25 -10.34 18.23
CA THR A 389 12.55 -9.71 18.00
C THR A 389 13.67 -10.48 18.71
N ILE A 390 13.49 -10.85 19.98
CA ILE A 390 14.47 -11.65 20.73
C ILE A 390 14.72 -13.01 20.06
N ARG A 391 13.68 -13.65 19.51
CA ARG A 391 13.87 -14.90 18.77
C ARG A 391 14.72 -14.69 17.51
N LEU A 392 14.51 -13.58 16.82
CA LEU A 392 15.29 -13.24 15.63
C LEU A 392 16.75 -12.91 15.99
N LEU A 393 16.97 -12.17 17.10
CA LEU A 393 18.30 -11.87 17.65
C LEU A 393 19.08 -13.14 18.03
N ASN A 394 18.41 -14.12 18.63
CA ASN A 394 19.03 -15.38 19.08
C ASN A 394 19.15 -16.45 17.98
N MET A 395 18.68 -16.15 16.78
CA MET A 395 18.77 -17.06 15.66
C MET A 395 20.19 -17.03 15.07
N ASP A 396 20.78 -18.17 14.80
CA ASP A 396 22.05 -18.20 14.09
C ASP A 396 21.93 -17.68 12.65
N GLU A 397 23.03 -17.32 12.08
CA GLU A 397 23.04 -16.68 10.76
C GLU A 397 22.48 -17.59 9.66
N GLU A 398 22.81 -18.91 9.71
CA GLU A 398 22.31 -19.88 8.72
C GLU A 398 20.78 -19.98 8.75
N ALA A 399 20.19 -20.03 9.96
CA ALA A 399 18.74 -20.08 10.13
C ALA A 399 18.07 -18.77 9.69
N ARG A 400 18.68 -17.58 9.95
CA ARG A 400 18.19 -16.30 9.45
C ARG A 400 18.20 -16.24 7.92
N GLN A 401 19.30 -16.65 7.31
CA GLN A 401 19.42 -16.71 5.85
C GLN A 401 18.42 -17.69 5.22
N GLU A 402 18.18 -18.84 5.86
CA GLU A 402 17.19 -19.79 5.39
C GLU A 402 15.77 -19.22 5.48
N MET A 403 15.43 -18.51 6.55
CA MET A 403 14.15 -17.80 6.66
C MET A 403 13.99 -16.76 5.54
N GLY A 404 15.03 -15.99 5.26
CA GLY A 404 15.06 -15.01 4.17
C GLY A 404 14.90 -15.67 2.79
N ARG A 405 15.62 -16.77 2.51
CA ARG A 405 15.45 -17.53 1.26
C ARG A 405 14.03 -18.03 1.06
N ARG A 406 13.39 -18.54 2.11
CA ARG A 406 11.97 -18.97 2.06
C ARG A 406 11.02 -17.81 1.83
N ALA A 407 11.31 -16.64 2.44
CA ALA A 407 10.57 -15.41 2.19
C ALA A 407 10.61 -15.03 0.71
N ARG A 408 11.82 -14.95 0.12
CA ARG A 408 12.00 -14.68 -1.31
C ARG A 408 11.28 -15.70 -2.21
N GLN A 409 11.41 -16.98 -1.91
CA GLN A 409 10.73 -18.04 -2.67
C GLN A 409 9.21 -17.85 -2.67
N THR A 410 8.62 -17.45 -1.53
CA THR A 410 7.19 -17.15 -1.43
C THR A 410 6.79 -16.02 -2.37
N ILE A 411 7.59 -14.93 -2.41
CA ILE A 411 7.33 -13.80 -3.30
C ILE A 411 7.42 -14.19 -4.77
N LEU A 412 8.50 -14.84 -5.15
CA LEU A 412 8.72 -15.27 -6.54
C LEU A 412 7.68 -16.30 -7.02
N ALA A 413 7.13 -17.11 -6.12
CA ALA A 413 6.13 -18.12 -6.46
C ALA A 413 4.72 -17.54 -6.63
N SER A 414 4.36 -16.42 -5.93
CA SER A 414 2.94 -16.04 -5.84
C SER A 414 2.65 -14.55 -5.92
N TYR A 415 3.65 -13.67 -5.76
CA TYR A 415 3.44 -12.23 -5.58
C TYR A 415 4.21 -11.36 -6.58
N THR A 416 4.57 -11.87 -7.75
CA THR A 416 5.07 -11.02 -8.83
C THR A 416 3.91 -10.38 -9.59
N TRP A 417 4.11 -9.18 -10.16
CA TRP A 417 3.09 -8.54 -10.98
C TRP A 417 2.57 -9.44 -12.10
N ASN A 418 3.43 -10.31 -12.63
CA ASN A 418 3.03 -11.27 -13.66
C ASN A 418 2.00 -12.28 -13.15
N GLN A 419 2.18 -12.82 -11.94
CA GLN A 419 1.24 -13.76 -11.32
C GLN A 419 -0.08 -13.07 -10.95
N ILE A 420 0.00 -11.85 -10.39
CA ILE A 420 -1.19 -11.05 -10.07
C ILE A 420 -1.97 -10.70 -11.36
N ALA A 421 -1.25 -10.33 -12.43
CA ALA A 421 -1.88 -10.05 -13.71
C ALA A 421 -2.54 -11.30 -14.32
N HIS A 422 -1.93 -12.48 -14.23
CA HIS A 422 -2.56 -13.75 -14.65
C HIS A 422 -3.87 -14.01 -13.91
N GLN A 423 -3.89 -13.83 -12.58
CA GLN A 423 -5.10 -13.98 -11.78
C GLN A 423 -6.18 -12.98 -12.21
N LEU A 424 -5.81 -11.70 -12.34
CA LEU A 424 -6.74 -10.65 -12.72
C LEU A 424 -7.28 -10.81 -14.15
N LEU A 425 -6.42 -11.22 -15.08
CA LEU A 425 -6.84 -11.53 -16.46
C LEU A 425 -7.87 -12.65 -16.50
N GLY A 426 -7.68 -13.72 -15.71
CA GLY A 426 -8.67 -14.78 -15.59
C GLY A 426 -10.01 -14.30 -15.04
N ILE A 427 -9.99 -13.36 -14.08
CA ILE A 427 -11.23 -12.72 -13.57
C ILE A 427 -11.89 -11.88 -14.67
N TYR A 428 -11.14 -11.09 -15.44
CA TYR A 428 -11.66 -10.29 -16.54
C TYR A 428 -12.35 -11.15 -17.60
N GLN A 429 -11.70 -12.24 -18.03
CA GLN A 429 -12.23 -13.17 -19.02
C GLN A 429 -13.51 -13.91 -18.56
N ASN A 430 -13.71 -14.04 -17.25
CA ASN A 430 -14.89 -14.70 -16.70
C ASN A 430 -16.10 -13.77 -16.52
N VAL A 431 -15.94 -12.45 -16.69
CA VAL A 431 -17.03 -11.47 -16.49
C VAL A 431 -17.43 -10.76 -17.79
N VAL A 432 -16.59 -10.79 -18.82
CA VAL A 432 -16.88 -10.30 -20.17
C VAL A 432 -17.45 -11.43 -21.04
#